data_0638f636c8066a7adc1e9044c409dfce
#
_entry.id   0638f636c8066a7adc1e9044c409dfce
#
_cell.length_a   1.000
_cell.length_b   1.000
_cell.length_c   1.000
_cell.angle_alpha   90.00
_cell.angle_beta   90.00
_cell.angle_gamma   90.00
#
_symmetry.space_group_name_H-M   'P 1'
#
loop_
_entity.id
_entity.type
_entity.pdbx_description
1 polymer ?
#
loop_
_entity_poly.entity_id
_entity_poly.type
_entity_poly.pdbx_seq_one_letter_code
_entity_poly.pdbx_strand_id
1 'polypeptide(L)'
;MRLQFLAPLALVFLSVRAAEPAADLEHGRVLFLQSCALCHAAGPGTTAGQGPTLIGVVGRTAATSPNFSYTKALQDSRLVWDAATLDRYIANPTIAVPGTTMVIAVPVEKDRQDIIAYLSTMKSQPGGDPAPAPTISPEAANDPRDWRHASPGTMHRVVVDQLPAPFATVSTRNNSAVVPRPADARLAVPAGFSVQLFAEGLTGPRLLRIAPNGDLFIAETRSNRIRVLRPAVDGASASANELFADGLDRPFGITFYPAGNNPQWVYVANNNSIVRFPYQAGDLKARAAAEVVVPKLSETTNGHSTRDIAFSLDGRRMFIAVGSGSNFAEGLPKKSADEVARWDAEHGLGAAWDFEFHRANILTTDPEGRQPLKVFATGIRNPVGLAVNPITGDLWTSTNERDGLGDDLVPDYVTRVKERAFYGWPWYYMGKFEEPRHAGFRPDLAGKATVPDVPLQAHSAALGIVFYPASSGAGVFPAEFHGDLFVALHGSWNRASRTGYKVVRARLKNGIPTGEYQDFVTGFVVDARNVWGRPVGVAVARDGSLLVSEDGNGTIWRVTPAAKR
;
A
#
# COMPACT_ATOMS: atom_id res chain seq x y z
N MET A 1 94.69 5.05 -1.81
CA MET A 1 93.39 4.76 -2.46
C MET A 1 92.51 4.10 -1.43
N ARG A 2 91.58 4.89 -0.80
CA ARG A 2 90.60 4.37 0.16
C ARG A 2 89.21 4.47 -0.51
N LEU A 3 88.61 3.31 -0.75
CA LEU A 3 87.23 3.22 -1.19
C LEU A 3 86.29 3.48 0.02
N GLN A 4 85.47 4.48 -0.09
CA GLN A 4 84.34 4.70 0.83
C GLN A 4 83.06 3.99 0.28
N PHE A 5 82.53 3.07 1.07
CA PHE A 5 81.27 2.44 0.82
C PHE A 5 80.13 3.37 1.31
N LEU A 6 79.26 3.81 0.39
CA LEU A 6 78.02 4.48 0.71
C LEU A 6 76.95 3.42 0.94
N ALA A 7 76.32 3.39 2.13
CA ALA A 7 75.19 2.57 2.44
C ALA A 7 73.91 3.27 1.98
N PRO A 8 72.91 2.56 1.41
CA PRO A 8 71.61 3.18 1.01
C PRO A 8 70.73 3.41 2.24
N LEU A 9 70.26 4.64 2.36
CA LEU A 9 69.24 5.07 3.35
C LEU A 9 67.85 4.57 2.89
N ALA A 10 67.26 3.58 3.59
CA ALA A 10 65.94 3.10 3.35
C ALA A 10 64.93 4.09 3.99
N LEU A 11 64.19 4.83 3.18
CA LEU A 11 63.01 5.61 3.63
C LEU A 11 61.87 4.66 3.97
N VAL A 12 61.56 4.53 5.25
CA VAL A 12 60.34 3.87 5.73
C VAL A 12 59.17 4.87 5.62
N PHE A 13 58.31 4.68 4.64
CA PHE A 13 57.05 5.40 4.60
C PHE A 13 56.12 4.81 5.66
N LEU A 14 55.98 5.47 6.82
CA LEU A 14 54.86 5.23 7.72
C LEU A 14 53.58 5.80 7.06
N SER A 15 52.76 4.92 6.52
CA SER A 15 51.38 5.28 6.15
C SER A 15 50.58 5.51 7.44
N VAL A 16 50.35 6.77 7.78
CA VAL A 16 49.39 7.16 8.81
C VAL A 16 47.99 6.82 8.23
N ARG A 17 47.43 5.69 8.64
CA ARG A 17 46.02 5.40 8.41
C ARG A 17 45.26 6.39 9.28
N ALA A 18 44.48 7.27 8.64
CA ALA A 18 43.51 8.11 9.36
C ALA A 18 42.59 7.16 10.14
N ALA A 19 42.47 7.40 11.44
CA ALA A 19 41.52 6.65 12.25
C ALA A 19 40.12 6.88 11.68
N GLU A 20 39.43 5.79 11.30
CA GLU A 20 38.01 5.88 10.91
C GLU A 20 37.23 6.51 12.08
N PRO A 21 36.29 7.43 11.80
CA PRO A 21 35.50 8.03 12.85
C PRO A 21 34.70 6.94 13.59
N ALA A 22 34.71 6.99 14.91
CA ALA A 22 34.01 6.04 15.76
C ALA A 22 32.52 6.00 15.35
N ALA A 23 31.90 4.81 15.40
CA ALA A 23 30.50 4.64 15.07
C ALA A 23 29.61 5.44 16.04
N ASP A 24 28.62 6.14 15.50
CA ASP A 24 27.65 6.94 16.26
C ASP A 24 26.42 6.06 16.58
N LEU A 25 26.31 5.66 17.85
CA LEU A 25 25.22 4.78 18.32
C LEU A 25 23.83 5.46 18.24
N GLU A 26 23.74 6.75 18.49
CA GLU A 26 22.46 7.47 18.44
C GLU A 26 22.03 7.68 16.99
N HIS A 27 22.94 8.05 16.11
CA HIS A 27 22.66 8.10 14.67
C HIS A 27 22.25 6.72 14.14
N GLY A 28 22.95 5.65 14.53
CA GLY A 28 22.60 4.28 14.19
C GLY A 28 21.22 3.85 14.70
N ARG A 29 20.84 4.29 15.91
CA ARG A 29 19.50 4.08 16.47
C ARG A 29 18.43 4.76 15.63
N VAL A 30 18.64 6.02 15.26
CA VAL A 30 17.70 6.78 14.43
C VAL A 30 17.53 6.12 13.07
N LEU A 31 18.62 5.76 12.39
CA LEU A 31 18.57 5.07 11.10
C LEU A 31 17.90 3.70 11.20
N PHE A 32 18.16 2.95 12.26
CA PHE A 32 17.49 1.68 12.52
C PHE A 32 15.97 1.85 12.64
N LEU A 33 15.52 2.83 13.41
CA LEU A 33 14.09 3.12 13.56
C LEU A 33 13.45 3.56 12.25
N GLN A 34 14.16 4.31 11.43
CA GLN A 34 13.67 4.82 10.15
C GLN A 34 13.59 3.75 9.06
N SER A 35 14.53 2.80 9.02
CA SER A 35 14.69 1.87 7.90
C SER A 35 14.45 0.41 8.27
N CYS A 36 14.95 -0.04 9.41
CA CYS A 36 14.93 -1.46 9.80
C CYS A 36 13.70 -1.83 10.63
N ALA A 37 13.33 -0.98 11.60
CA ALA A 37 12.23 -1.24 12.53
C ALA A 37 10.85 -1.30 11.84
N LEU A 38 10.73 -0.81 10.62
CA LEU A 38 9.53 -0.94 9.81
C LEU A 38 9.19 -2.40 9.47
N CYS A 39 10.21 -3.24 9.33
CA CYS A 39 10.06 -4.67 9.01
C CYS A 39 10.50 -5.60 10.13
N HIS A 40 11.44 -5.19 10.96
CA HIS A 40 12.06 -5.99 12.00
C HIS A 40 11.65 -5.55 13.39
N ALA A 41 11.43 -6.51 14.29
CA ALA A 41 11.14 -6.22 15.68
C ALA A 41 12.30 -5.45 16.36
N ALA A 42 11.98 -4.32 16.98
CA ALA A 42 12.95 -3.38 17.55
C ALA A 42 13.15 -3.55 19.08
N GLY A 43 12.39 -4.40 19.76
CA GLY A 43 12.46 -4.54 21.21
C GLY A 43 12.04 -5.93 21.71
N PRO A 44 12.33 -6.26 22.99
CA PRO A 44 11.85 -7.50 23.62
C PRO A 44 10.33 -7.56 23.55
N GLY A 45 9.79 -8.68 23.01
CA GLY A 45 8.34 -8.92 22.91
C GLY A 45 7.62 -8.28 21.74
N THR A 46 8.31 -7.60 20.84
CA THR A 46 7.71 -7.22 19.57
C THR A 46 7.64 -8.45 18.67
N THR A 47 6.44 -8.81 18.20
CA THR A 47 6.26 -9.91 17.25
C THR A 47 6.96 -9.61 15.94
N ALA A 48 7.66 -10.59 15.38
CA ALA A 48 8.27 -10.48 14.06
C ALA A 48 7.20 -10.14 13.01
N GLY A 49 7.50 -9.14 12.19
CA GLY A 49 6.61 -8.72 11.13
C GLY A 49 7.01 -9.30 9.77
N GLN A 50 7.23 -8.42 8.79
CA GLN A 50 7.73 -8.84 7.47
C GLN A 50 9.17 -9.38 7.53
N GLY A 51 9.94 -9.02 8.57
CA GLY A 51 11.29 -9.51 8.84
C GLY A 51 11.41 -10.13 10.24
N PRO A 52 12.43 -10.99 10.49
CA PRO A 52 12.69 -11.59 11.78
C PRO A 52 13.13 -10.54 12.82
N THR A 53 13.10 -10.89 14.10
CA THR A 53 13.70 -10.02 15.12
C THR A 53 15.21 -9.84 14.89
N LEU A 54 15.68 -8.61 15.02
CA LEU A 54 17.10 -8.27 14.97
C LEU A 54 17.76 -8.22 16.36
N ILE A 55 17.03 -8.46 17.44
CA ILE A 55 17.60 -8.62 18.78
C ILE A 55 18.55 -9.82 18.77
N GLY A 56 19.79 -9.60 19.18
CA GLY A 56 20.84 -10.63 19.16
C GLY A 56 21.17 -11.12 17.76
N VAL A 57 20.98 -10.28 16.71
CA VAL A 57 21.32 -10.67 15.35
C VAL A 57 22.83 -10.79 15.15
N VAL A 58 23.63 -9.93 15.78
CA VAL A 58 25.08 -9.96 15.65
C VAL A 58 25.64 -11.25 16.27
N GLY A 59 26.35 -12.03 15.47
CA GLY A 59 26.88 -13.37 15.81
C GLY A 59 25.90 -14.52 15.56
N ARG A 60 24.64 -14.26 15.18
CA ARG A 60 23.62 -15.28 14.90
C ARG A 60 23.76 -15.85 13.48
N THR A 61 23.51 -17.14 13.32
CA THR A 61 23.43 -17.77 12.00
C THR A 61 22.16 -17.29 11.26
N ALA A 62 22.27 -17.08 9.95
CA ALA A 62 21.12 -16.72 9.12
C ALA A 62 20.00 -17.78 9.20
N ALA A 63 18.77 -17.33 9.05
CA ALA A 63 17.58 -18.18 9.08
C ALA A 63 17.32 -18.95 10.39
N THR A 64 17.90 -18.54 11.52
CA THR A 64 17.73 -19.23 12.82
C THR A 64 16.86 -18.50 13.84
N SER A 65 16.30 -17.31 13.51
CA SER A 65 15.36 -16.65 14.43
C SER A 65 14.07 -17.47 14.54
N PRO A 66 13.58 -17.76 15.75
CA PRO A 66 12.36 -18.53 15.93
C PRO A 66 11.13 -17.79 15.41
N ASN A 67 10.09 -18.53 15.07
CA ASN A 67 8.78 -18.01 14.65
C ASN A 67 8.80 -17.11 13.38
N PHE A 68 9.77 -17.32 12.48
CA PHE A 68 9.82 -16.63 11.20
C PHE A 68 10.10 -17.61 10.05
N SER A 69 9.32 -17.49 8.96
CA SER A 69 9.50 -18.29 7.74
C SER A 69 10.47 -17.59 6.79
N TYR A 70 11.65 -18.16 6.60
CA TYR A 70 12.70 -17.62 5.74
C TYR A 70 12.59 -18.12 4.31
N THR A 71 13.11 -17.33 3.36
CA THR A 71 13.32 -17.79 1.99
C THR A 71 14.35 -18.91 1.97
N LYS A 72 14.21 -19.83 0.99
CA LYS A 72 15.19 -20.91 0.79
C LYS A 72 16.60 -20.35 0.59
N ALA A 73 16.75 -19.22 -0.10
CA ALA A 73 18.03 -18.54 -0.31
C ALA A 73 18.73 -18.17 1.00
N LEU A 74 17.99 -17.64 1.99
CA LEU A 74 18.58 -17.32 3.31
C LEU A 74 18.88 -18.58 4.12
N GLN A 75 18.04 -19.63 4.03
CA GLN A 75 18.29 -20.92 4.69
C GLN A 75 19.55 -21.60 4.16
N ASP A 76 19.73 -21.59 2.83
CA ASP A 76 20.87 -22.22 2.17
C ASP A 76 22.17 -21.41 2.32
N SER A 77 22.08 -20.10 2.59
CA SER A 77 23.24 -19.19 2.67
C SER A 77 24.21 -19.54 3.79
N ARG A 78 23.71 -20.09 4.91
CA ARG A 78 24.47 -20.42 6.13
C ARG A 78 25.37 -19.30 6.65
N LEU A 79 25.07 -18.04 6.31
CA LEU A 79 25.82 -16.88 6.74
C LEU A 79 25.77 -16.73 8.27
N VAL A 80 26.84 -16.22 8.84
CA VAL A 80 26.86 -15.72 10.22
C VAL A 80 26.83 -14.21 10.14
N TRP A 81 25.93 -13.59 10.89
CA TRP A 81 25.72 -12.15 10.90
C TRP A 81 26.78 -11.44 11.75
N ASP A 82 28.07 -11.55 11.37
CA ASP A 82 29.09 -10.66 11.90
C ASP A 82 29.00 -9.26 11.26
N ALA A 83 29.79 -8.31 11.75
CA ALA A 83 29.74 -6.93 11.28
C ALA A 83 30.01 -6.82 9.76
N ALA A 84 30.96 -7.56 9.24
CA ALA A 84 31.33 -7.52 7.82
C ALA A 84 30.25 -8.15 6.93
N THR A 85 29.61 -9.23 7.38
CA THR A 85 28.52 -9.90 6.67
C THR A 85 27.26 -9.04 6.69
N LEU A 86 26.96 -8.40 7.84
CA LEU A 86 25.86 -7.44 7.95
C LEU A 86 26.08 -6.24 7.04
N ASP A 87 27.30 -5.67 7.01
CA ASP A 87 27.62 -4.54 6.14
C ASP A 87 27.34 -4.87 4.66
N ARG A 88 27.87 -5.99 4.18
CA ARG A 88 27.62 -6.45 2.80
C ARG A 88 26.15 -6.70 2.52
N TYR A 89 25.46 -7.33 3.48
CA TYR A 89 24.04 -7.68 3.29
C TYR A 89 23.15 -6.44 3.26
N ILE A 90 23.31 -5.51 4.20
CA ILE A 90 22.47 -4.30 4.22
C ILE A 90 22.91 -3.26 3.17
N ALA A 91 24.14 -3.36 2.62
CA ALA A 91 24.54 -2.54 1.47
C ALA A 91 23.69 -2.86 0.22
N ASN A 92 23.47 -4.15 -0.05
CA ASN A 92 22.57 -4.61 -1.12
C ASN A 92 22.15 -6.06 -0.85
N PRO A 93 20.98 -6.27 -0.20
CA PRO A 93 20.53 -7.60 0.19
C PRO A 93 20.36 -8.58 -0.98
N THR A 94 19.88 -8.12 -2.10
CA THR A 94 19.57 -8.97 -3.27
C THR A 94 20.81 -9.40 -4.04
N ILE A 95 21.89 -8.63 -3.95
CA ILE A 95 23.22 -9.02 -4.48
C ILE A 95 23.91 -9.96 -3.49
N ALA A 96 23.87 -9.66 -2.18
CA ALA A 96 24.53 -10.46 -1.16
C ALA A 96 23.91 -11.87 -1.00
N VAL A 97 22.58 -11.97 -1.11
CA VAL A 97 21.82 -13.23 -1.08
C VAL A 97 20.72 -13.20 -2.15
N PRO A 98 21.04 -13.62 -3.39
CA PRO A 98 20.04 -13.69 -4.46
C PRO A 98 18.86 -14.57 -4.07
N GLY A 99 17.63 -14.04 -4.21
CA GLY A 99 16.40 -14.71 -3.78
C GLY A 99 15.96 -14.39 -2.34
N THR A 100 16.62 -13.47 -1.63
CA THR A 100 16.08 -12.88 -0.41
C THR A 100 14.86 -12.02 -0.72
N THR A 101 13.93 -11.92 0.23
CA THR A 101 12.78 -10.98 0.17
C THR A 101 13.06 -9.63 0.83
N MET A 102 14.20 -9.47 1.48
CA MET A 102 14.64 -8.19 2.01
C MET A 102 15.15 -7.32 0.86
N VAL A 103 14.52 -6.14 0.70
CA VAL A 103 14.83 -5.21 -0.41
C VAL A 103 15.37 -3.86 0.06
N ILE A 104 15.37 -3.62 1.39
CA ILE A 104 15.86 -2.37 1.95
C ILE A 104 17.39 -2.39 1.94
N ALA A 105 17.99 -1.45 1.20
CA ALA A 105 19.44 -1.23 1.13
C ALA A 105 19.82 0.06 1.87
N VAL A 106 21.00 0.07 2.48
CA VAL A 106 21.62 1.23 3.12
C VAL A 106 22.93 1.53 2.36
N PRO A 107 22.90 2.42 1.36
CA PRO A 107 24.03 2.60 0.44
C PRO A 107 25.23 3.30 1.08
N VAL A 108 25.01 4.17 2.07
CA VAL A 108 26.08 4.95 2.72
C VAL A 108 26.81 4.07 3.75
N GLU A 109 28.11 3.94 3.60
CA GLU A 109 28.94 3.07 4.46
C GLU A 109 28.90 3.50 5.93
N LYS A 110 29.04 4.80 6.21
CA LYS A 110 28.96 5.33 7.57
C LYS A 110 27.63 4.99 8.25
N ASP A 111 26.53 5.10 7.53
CA ASP A 111 25.21 4.78 8.05
C ASP A 111 25.08 3.28 8.39
N ARG A 112 25.66 2.41 7.55
CA ARG A 112 25.70 0.97 7.83
C ARG A 112 26.53 0.65 9.06
N GLN A 113 27.70 1.29 9.21
CA GLN A 113 28.55 1.13 10.40
C GLN A 113 27.82 1.54 11.68
N ASP A 114 27.10 2.67 11.65
CA ASP A 114 26.33 3.18 12.79
C ASP A 114 25.15 2.25 13.12
N ILE A 115 24.42 1.76 12.12
CA ILE A 115 23.34 0.76 12.31
C ILE A 115 23.90 -0.53 12.91
N ILE A 116 25.03 -1.05 12.41
CA ILE A 116 25.63 -2.30 12.91
C ILE A 116 26.13 -2.12 14.35
N ALA A 117 26.70 -0.97 14.66
CA ALA A 117 27.08 -0.65 16.04
C ALA A 117 25.87 -0.64 16.97
N TYR A 118 24.76 -0.01 16.55
CA TYR A 118 23.52 -0.04 17.31
C TYR A 118 22.94 -1.46 17.43
N LEU A 119 22.90 -2.26 16.38
CA LEU A 119 22.46 -3.66 16.41
C LEU A 119 23.29 -4.50 17.40
N SER A 120 24.58 -4.20 17.56
CA SER A 120 25.48 -4.87 18.50
C SER A 120 25.11 -4.60 19.96
N THR A 121 24.39 -3.53 20.26
CA THR A 121 23.85 -3.22 21.59
C THR A 121 22.56 -3.98 21.91
N MET A 122 21.87 -4.49 20.89
CA MET A 122 20.59 -5.21 21.01
C MET A 122 20.82 -6.68 21.41
N LYS A 123 21.18 -6.94 22.65
CA LYS A 123 21.46 -8.30 23.13
C LYS A 123 20.17 -9.06 23.46
N SER A 124 20.12 -10.36 23.12
CA SER A 124 19.08 -11.26 23.62
C SER A 124 19.27 -11.49 25.11
N GLN A 125 18.21 -11.28 25.91
CA GLN A 125 18.23 -11.73 27.30
C GLN A 125 17.92 -13.23 27.33
N PRO A 126 18.71 -14.06 28.05
CA PRO A 126 18.36 -15.47 28.25
C PRO A 126 17.10 -15.58 29.12
N GLY A 127 16.06 -16.25 28.62
CA GLY A 127 14.93 -16.69 29.44
C GLY A 127 13.79 -15.69 29.66
N GLY A 128 13.64 -14.68 28.81
CA GLY A 128 12.46 -13.80 28.86
C GLY A 128 11.23 -14.47 28.27
N ASP A 129 10.17 -14.60 29.07
CA ASP A 129 8.80 -14.86 28.58
C ASP A 129 8.44 -13.90 27.43
N PRO A 130 7.56 -14.31 26.49
CA PRO A 130 7.09 -13.40 25.47
C PRO A 130 6.57 -12.12 26.16
N ALA A 131 7.14 -10.97 25.79
CA ALA A 131 6.76 -9.72 26.42
C ALA A 131 5.25 -9.54 26.35
N PRO A 132 4.64 -8.95 27.40
CA PRO A 132 3.22 -8.62 27.38
C PRO A 132 2.92 -7.79 26.16
N ALA A 133 1.69 -7.92 25.66
CA ALA A 133 1.17 -7.08 24.60
C ALA A 133 1.57 -5.63 24.82
N PRO A 134 1.90 -4.85 23.76
CA PRO A 134 2.05 -3.43 23.94
C PRO A 134 0.79 -2.95 24.68
N THR A 135 0.96 -2.55 25.94
CA THR A 135 -0.09 -1.86 26.66
C THR A 135 -0.31 -0.58 25.92
N ILE A 136 -1.46 -0.49 25.24
CA ILE A 136 -1.91 0.77 24.65
C ILE A 136 -1.89 1.76 25.80
N SER A 137 -1.15 2.87 25.63
CA SER A 137 -1.16 3.90 26.67
C SER A 137 -2.62 4.33 26.89
N PRO A 138 -3.02 4.68 28.12
CA PRO A 138 -4.36 5.22 28.38
C PRO A 138 -4.73 6.38 27.45
N GLU A 139 -3.75 7.15 27.02
CA GLU A 139 -3.89 8.25 26.05
C GLU A 139 -4.26 7.75 24.65
N ALA A 140 -3.63 6.69 24.17
CA ALA A 140 -3.99 6.08 22.90
C ALA A 140 -5.38 5.43 22.92
N ALA A 141 -5.82 4.95 24.09
CA ALA A 141 -7.17 4.43 24.28
C ALA A 141 -8.25 5.52 24.21
N ASN A 142 -7.91 6.74 24.59
CA ASN A 142 -8.80 7.90 24.58
C ASN A 142 -8.77 8.69 23.26
N ASP A 143 -7.94 8.28 22.28
CA ASP A 143 -7.94 8.89 20.95
C ASP A 143 -9.30 8.65 20.28
N PRO A 144 -10.09 9.69 19.95
CA PRO A 144 -11.40 9.53 19.30
C PRO A 144 -11.30 8.88 17.92
N ARG A 145 -10.09 8.75 17.39
CA ARG A 145 -9.79 8.11 16.11
C ARG A 145 -9.47 6.62 16.24
N ASP A 146 -9.37 6.10 17.46
CA ASP A 146 -9.17 4.67 17.74
C ASP A 146 -10.37 3.86 17.26
N TRP A 147 -10.12 2.59 16.88
CA TRP A 147 -11.14 1.68 16.39
C TRP A 147 -12.32 1.48 17.36
N ARG A 148 -12.10 1.65 18.67
CA ARG A 148 -13.14 1.51 19.71
C ARG A 148 -14.19 2.59 19.63
N HIS A 149 -13.86 3.74 19.04
CA HIS A 149 -14.76 4.85 18.80
C HIS A 149 -15.36 4.84 17.38
N ALA A 150 -14.93 3.90 16.51
CA ALA A 150 -15.48 3.76 15.18
C ALA A 150 -16.95 3.31 15.23
N SER A 151 -17.84 4.15 14.78
CA SER A 151 -19.29 3.90 14.75
C SER A 151 -19.89 4.39 13.44
N PRO A 152 -20.81 3.63 12.82
CA PRO A 152 -21.49 4.08 11.61
C PRO A 152 -22.17 5.44 11.83
N GLY A 153 -21.96 6.36 10.90
CA GLY A 153 -22.47 7.73 10.99
C GLY A 153 -21.45 8.74 11.55
N THR A 154 -20.37 8.30 12.22
CA THR A 154 -19.34 9.22 12.71
C THR A 154 -18.68 9.97 11.56
N MET A 155 -18.68 11.31 11.65
CA MET A 155 -18.06 12.20 10.66
C MET A 155 -16.62 12.47 11.03
N HIS A 156 -15.77 12.50 10.00
CA HIS A 156 -14.35 12.80 10.11
C HIS A 156 -13.94 13.89 9.13
N ARG A 157 -12.98 14.69 9.54
CA ARG A 157 -12.31 15.67 8.68
C ARG A 157 -10.86 15.81 9.12
N VAL A 158 -9.92 15.63 8.21
CA VAL A 158 -8.50 15.93 8.45
C VAL A 158 -8.19 17.31 7.92
N VAL A 159 -7.77 18.21 8.81
CA VAL A 159 -7.41 19.59 8.46
C VAL A 159 -5.91 19.65 8.21
N VAL A 160 -5.52 19.86 6.96
CA VAL A 160 -4.12 19.81 6.51
C VAL A 160 -3.23 20.80 7.28
N ASP A 161 -3.75 21.99 7.61
CA ASP A 161 -2.99 23.01 8.35
C ASP A 161 -2.78 22.68 9.84
N GLN A 162 -3.47 21.66 10.36
CA GLN A 162 -3.38 21.20 11.74
C GLN A 162 -2.62 19.88 11.90
N LEU A 163 -1.95 19.42 10.84
CA LEU A 163 -1.13 18.21 10.91
C LEU A 163 0.03 18.41 11.88
N PRO A 164 0.39 17.39 12.69
CA PRO A 164 1.52 17.48 13.60
C PRO A 164 2.84 17.61 12.84
N ALA A 165 3.88 18.00 13.55
CA ALA A 165 5.24 17.94 13.02
C ALA A 165 5.64 16.47 12.75
N PRO A 166 6.49 16.21 11.75
CA PRO A 166 7.11 14.90 11.58
C PRO A 166 7.78 14.43 12.88
N PHE A 167 7.65 13.13 13.19
CA PHE A 167 8.20 12.49 14.38
C PHE A 167 7.64 13.02 15.73
N ALA A 168 6.51 13.73 15.74
CA ALA A 168 5.85 14.15 16.98
C ALA A 168 5.44 12.96 17.86
N THR A 169 5.20 11.80 17.26
CA THR A 169 5.02 10.51 17.95
C THR A 169 5.99 9.49 17.39
N VAL A 170 6.31 8.47 18.19
CA VAL A 170 7.12 7.33 17.71
C VAL A 170 6.29 6.55 16.69
N SER A 171 6.89 6.25 15.54
CA SER A 171 6.25 5.36 14.56
C SER A 171 6.13 3.95 15.13
N THR A 172 4.93 3.60 15.56
CA THR A 172 4.67 2.33 16.22
C THR A 172 4.33 1.26 15.19
N ARG A 173 4.94 0.09 15.34
CA ARG A 173 4.55 -1.09 14.62
C ARG A 173 3.50 -1.87 15.40
N ASN A 174 2.30 -1.99 14.85
CA ASN A 174 1.17 -2.68 15.46
C ASN A 174 0.42 -3.52 14.41
N ASN A 175 1.09 -4.55 13.88
CA ASN A 175 0.47 -5.46 12.92
C ASN A 175 -0.75 -6.15 13.53
N SER A 176 -1.81 -6.29 12.76
CA SER A 176 -2.97 -7.08 13.17
C SER A 176 -2.73 -8.58 12.92
N ALA A 177 -3.08 -9.41 13.88
CA ALA A 177 -3.27 -10.84 13.64
C ALA A 177 -4.71 -11.06 13.12
N VAL A 178 -4.83 -11.76 12.01
CA VAL A 178 -6.16 -12.18 11.52
C VAL A 178 -6.56 -13.44 12.25
N VAL A 179 -7.71 -13.38 12.91
CA VAL A 179 -8.30 -14.52 13.63
C VAL A 179 -9.59 -14.97 12.93
N PRO A 180 -10.05 -16.21 13.12
CA PRO A 180 -11.38 -16.64 12.71
C PRO A 180 -12.45 -15.67 13.25
N ARG A 181 -13.50 -15.43 12.44
CA ARG A 181 -14.59 -14.55 12.88
C ARG A 181 -15.22 -15.09 14.17
N PRO A 182 -15.21 -14.32 15.27
CA PRO A 182 -15.93 -14.71 16.49
C PRO A 182 -17.42 -14.94 16.23
N ALA A 183 -18.04 -15.89 16.91
CA ALA A 183 -19.45 -16.26 16.70
C ALA A 183 -20.41 -15.10 16.98
N ASP A 184 -20.05 -14.21 17.88
CA ASP A 184 -20.79 -13.01 18.28
C ASP A 184 -20.39 -11.76 17.47
N ALA A 185 -19.35 -11.83 16.62
CA ALA A 185 -18.92 -10.70 15.82
C ALA A 185 -20.04 -10.25 14.85
N ARG A 186 -20.35 -8.98 14.89
CA ARG A 186 -21.35 -8.35 14.02
C ARG A 186 -20.75 -7.11 13.38
N LEU A 187 -21.04 -6.96 12.09
CA LEU A 187 -20.80 -5.69 11.42
C LEU A 187 -21.88 -4.71 11.78
N ALA A 188 -21.49 -3.47 12.00
CA ALA A 188 -22.41 -2.36 12.23
C ALA A 188 -22.49 -1.48 10.97
N VAL A 189 -23.70 -1.01 10.66
CA VAL A 189 -24.05 -0.11 9.56
C VAL A 189 -24.97 1.00 10.08
N PRO A 190 -25.14 2.13 9.38
CA PRO A 190 -26.04 3.20 9.83
C PRO A 190 -27.47 2.72 10.04
N ALA A 191 -28.22 3.42 10.91
CA ALA A 191 -29.64 3.17 11.08
C ALA A 191 -30.38 3.21 9.72
N GLY A 192 -31.28 2.27 9.53
CA GLY A 192 -32.01 2.11 8.25
C GLY A 192 -31.28 1.23 7.22
N PHE A 193 -30.13 0.64 7.59
CA PHE A 193 -29.43 -0.36 6.78
C PHE A 193 -29.34 -1.71 7.49
N SER A 194 -29.09 -2.74 6.71
CA SER A 194 -28.77 -4.09 7.17
C SER A 194 -27.52 -4.60 6.44
N VAL A 195 -26.77 -5.49 7.10
CA VAL A 195 -25.60 -6.14 6.53
C VAL A 195 -25.72 -7.65 6.71
N GLN A 196 -25.43 -8.40 5.65
CA GLN A 196 -25.48 -9.86 5.67
C GLN A 196 -24.30 -10.45 4.90
N LEU A 197 -23.96 -11.69 5.22
CA LEU A 197 -22.96 -12.44 4.48
C LEU A 197 -23.52 -12.78 3.08
N PHE A 198 -22.77 -12.42 2.03
CA PHE A 198 -23.10 -12.72 0.63
C PHE A 198 -22.38 -13.96 0.13
N ALA A 199 -21.08 -14.08 0.42
CA ALA A 199 -20.26 -15.23 0.04
C ALA A 199 -19.13 -15.45 1.05
N GLU A 200 -18.69 -16.71 1.18
CA GLU A 200 -17.57 -17.13 2.02
C GLU A 200 -16.74 -18.22 1.35
N GLY A 201 -15.64 -18.63 1.98
CA GLY A 201 -14.75 -19.66 1.46
C GLY A 201 -13.89 -19.21 0.27
N LEU A 202 -13.74 -17.88 0.09
CA LEU A 202 -12.87 -17.29 -0.92
C LEU A 202 -11.42 -17.20 -0.41
N THR A 203 -10.46 -17.23 -1.32
CA THR A 203 -9.03 -17.20 -0.95
C THR A 203 -8.48 -15.78 -1.05
N GLY A 204 -8.68 -14.98 0.00
CA GLY A 204 -8.21 -13.60 0.06
C GLY A 204 -8.79 -12.73 -1.06
N PRO A 205 -10.12 -12.58 -1.15
CA PRO A 205 -10.76 -11.77 -2.19
C PRO A 205 -10.37 -10.30 -2.00
N ARG A 206 -9.98 -9.66 -3.09
CA ARG A 206 -9.53 -8.27 -3.06
C ARG A 206 -10.46 -7.38 -3.87
N LEU A 207 -10.08 -6.93 -5.07
CA LEU A 207 -10.94 -6.07 -5.86
C LEU A 207 -12.22 -6.79 -6.27
N LEU A 208 -13.32 -6.06 -6.24
CA LEU A 208 -14.63 -6.46 -6.74
C LEU A 208 -15.00 -5.63 -7.97
N ARG A 209 -15.54 -6.28 -9.00
CA ARG A 209 -16.07 -5.57 -10.17
C ARG A 209 -17.36 -6.23 -10.65
N ILE A 210 -18.42 -5.45 -10.81
CA ILE A 210 -19.69 -5.95 -11.32
C ILE A 210 -19.67 -5.91 -12.84
N ALA A 211 -19.96 -7.05 -13.46
CA ALA A 211 -20.22 -7.15 -14.88
C ALA A 211 -21.61 -6.58 -15.23
N PRO A 212 -21.85 -6.14 -16.48
CA PRO A 212 -23.13 -5.55 -16.86
C PRO A 212 -24.34 -6.44 -16.63
N ASN A 213 -24.18 -7.77 -16.68
CA ASN A 213 -25.25 -8.73 -16.37
C ASN A 213 -25.47 -8.96 -14.87
N GLY A 214 -24.62 -8.38 -14.00
CA GLY A 214 -24.69 -8.50 -12.55
C GLY A 214 -23.74 -9.53 -11.94
N ASP A 215 -22.99 -10.30 -12.72
CA ASP A 215 -21.98 -11.22 -12.21
C ASP A 215 -20.88 -10.44 -11.51
N LEU A 216 -20.38 -10.97 -10.38
CA LEU A 216 -19.35 -10.36 -9.57
C LEU A 216 -17.99 -10.99 -9.88
N PHE A 217 -17.10 -10.23 -10.49
CA PHE A 217 -15.69 -10.60 -10.71
C PHE A 217 -14.84 -10.21 -9.50
N ILE A 218 -13.94 -11.12 -9.10
CA ILE A 218 -13.15 -11.00 -7.88
C ILE A 218 -11.70 -11.31 -8.19
N ALA A 219 -10.79 -10.42 -7.83
CA ALA A 219 -9.37 -10.70 -7.85
C ALA A 219 -8.97 -11.45 -6.57
N GLU A 220 -8.56 -12.70 -6.70
CA GLU A 220 -7.89 -13.48 -5.65
C GLU A 220 -6.36 -13.36 -5.86
N THR A 221 -5.83 -12.18 -5.53
CA THR A 221 -4.47 -11.73 -5.87
C THR A 221 -3.38 -12.71 -5.47
N ARG A 222 -3.44 -13.24 -4.24
CA ARG A 222 -2.42 -14.18 -3.72
C ARG A 222 -2.50 -15.55 -4.37
N SER A 223 -3.65 -15.88 -4.94
CA SER A 223 -3.88 -17.15 -5.66
C SER A 223 -3.68 -17.01 -7.17
N ASN A 224 -3.24 -15.85 -7.65
CA ASN A 224 -2.95 -15.58 -9.06
C ASN A 224 -4.13 -15.86 -10.00
N ARG A 225 -5.36 -15.54 -9.56
CA ARG A 225 -6.57 -15.91 -10.31
C ARG A 225 -7.70 -14.87 -10.20
N ILE A 226 -8.63 -14.97 -11.14
CA ILE A 226 -9.90 -14.24 -11.13
C ILE A 226 -11.03 -15.25 -10.94
N ARG A 227 -11.95 -14.93 -10.03
CA ARG A 227 -13.16 -15.71 -9.75
C ARG A 227 -14.39 -14.92 -10.16
N VAL A 228 -15.46 -15.63 -10.50
CA VAL A 228 -16.77 -15.05 -10.80
C VAL A 228 -17.82 -15.68 -9.90
N LEU A 229 -18.57 -14.83 -9.22
CA LEU A 229 -19.79 -15.22 -8.52
C LEU A 229 -20.99 -14.70 -9.30
N ARG A 230 -21.99 -15.56 -9.52
CA ARG A 230 -23.30 -15.17 -10.04
C ARG A 230 -24.25 -15.01 -8.88
N PRO A 231 -24.87 -13.83 -8.68
CA PRO A 231 -25.88 -13.66 -7.65
C PRO A 231 -27.07 -14.60 -7.87
N ALA A 232 -27.67 -15.08 -6.81
CA ALA A 232 -28.98 -15.72 -6.84
C ALA A 232 -30.08 -14.69 -7.24
N VAL A 233 -31.25 -15.17 -7.61
CA VAL A 233 -32.35 -14.32 -8.10
C VAL A 233 -32.76 -13.24 -7.09
N ASP A 234 -32.70 -13.56 -5.79
CA ASP A 234 -32.97 -12.62 -4.69
C ASP A 234 -31.80 -11.68 -4.37
N GLY A 235 -30.64 -11.87 -5.00
CA GLY A 235 -29.41 -11.13 -4.76
C GLY A 235 -28.81 -11.33 -3.36
N ALA A 236 -29.36 -12.24 -2.54
CA ALA A 236 -28.95 -12.40 -1.14
C ALA A 236 -27.65 -13.22 -0.98
N SER A 237 -27.38 -14.10 -1.93
CA SER A 237 -26.20 -14.98 -1.96
C SER A 237 -25.71 -15.22 -3.38
N ALA A 238 -24.64 -15.99 -3.54
CA ALA A 238 -24.17 -16.45 -4.84
C ALA A 238 -24.82 -17.79 -5.21
N SER A 239 -25.34 -17.92 -6.44
CA SER A 239 -25.86 -19.16 -7.04
C SER A 239 -24.80 -19.95 -7.81
N ALA A 240 -23.71 -19.31 -8.24
CA ALA A 240 -22.54 -19.95 -8.84
C ALA A 240 -21.24 -19.29 -8.34
N ASN A 241 -20.18 -20.10 -8.28
CA ASN A 241 -18.84 -19.70 -7.83
C ASN A 241 -17.81 -20.41 -8.71
N GLU A 242 -17.36 -19.74 -9.77
CA GLU A 242 -16.53 -20.34 -10.80
C GLU A 242 -15.15 -19.67 -10.91
N LEU A 243 -14.17 -20.45 -11.32
CA LEU A 243 -12.85 -19.94 -11.70
C LEU A 243 -12.92 -19.37 -13.12
N PHE A 244 -12.76 -18.04 -13.25
CA PHE A 244 -12.77 -17.40 -14.57
C PHE A 244 -11.43 -17.57 -15.29
N ALA A 245 -10.31 -17.26 -14.63
CA ALA A 245 -8.96 -17.41 -15.17
C ALA A 245 -7.96 -17.58 -14.03
N ASP A 246 -6.88 -18.32 -14.30
CA ASP A 246 -5.74 -18.54 -13.38
C ASP A 246 -4.40 -18.30 -14.09
N GLY A 247 -3.29 -18.61 -13.40
CA GLY A 247 -1.95 -18.44 -13.96
C GLY A 247 -1.56 -16.97 -14.19
N LEU A 248 -2.24 -16.02 -13.56
CA LEU A 248 -1.95 -14.59 -13.61
C LEU A 248 -0.81 -14.21 -12.66
N ASP A 249 -0.25 -13.00 -12.78
CA ASP A 249 0.76 -12.48 -11.85
C ASP A 249 0.15 -11.49 -10.87
N ARG A 250 -0.30 -11.97 -9.70
CA ARG A 250 -0.84 -11.13 -8.61
C ARG A 250 -1.91 -10.14 -9.13
N PRO A 251 -2.96 -10.61 -9.82
CA PRO A 251 -3.97 -9.75 -10.42
C PRO A 251 -4.69 -8.92 -9.36
N PHE A 252 -5.02 -7.66 -9.69
CA PHE A 252 -5.81 -6.81 -8.82
C PHE A 252 -6.91 -6.09 -9.59
N GLY A 253 -6.57 -5.16 -10.49
CA GLY A 253 -7.53 -4.40 -11.28
C GLY A 253 -8.30 -5.27 -12.27
N ILE A 254 -9.60 -5.04 -12.33
CA ILE A 254 -10.51 -5.69 -13.30
C ILE A 254 -11.40 -4.60 -13.90
N THR A 255 -11.59 -4.60 -15.21
CA THR A 255 -12.55 -3.69 -15.84
C THR A 255 -13.06 -4.29 -17.15
N PHE A 256 -14.21 -3.81 -17.63
CA PHE A 256 -14.86 -4.28 -18.85
C PHE A 256 -14.73 -3.24 -19.97
N TYR A 257 -14.48 -3.70 -21.21
CA TYR A 257 -14.34 -2.81 -22.35
C TYR A 257 -15.00 -3.38 -23.64
N PRO A 258 -15.64 -2.52 -24.47
CA PRO A 258 -16.00 -1.14 -24.17
C PRO A 258 -16.94 -1.03 -22.98
N ALA A 259 -17.00 0.17 -22.36
CA ALA A 259 -17.93 0.42 -21.27
C ALA A 259 -19.39 0.31 -21.76
N GLY A 260 -20.31 -0.07 -20.87
CA GLY A 260 -21.73 -0.22 -21.19
C GLY A 260 -22.24 -1.65 -21.05
N ASN A 261 -23.38 -1.95 -21.67
CA ASN A 261 -24.09 -3.21 -21.44
C ASN A 261 -23.53 -4.41 -22.23
N ASN A 262 -22.66 -4.17 -23.19
CA ASN A 262 -22.17 -5.21 -24.10
C ASN A 262 -20.63 -5.16 -24.28
N PRO A 263 -19.85 -5.31 -23.18
CA PRO A 263 -18.40 -5.37 -23.29
C PRO A 263 -17.95 -6.63 -24.04
N GLN A 264 -16.85 -6.50 -24.77
CA GLN A 264 -16.24 -7.60 -25.51
C GLN A 264 -15.00 -8.15 -24.83
N TRP A 265 -14.51 -7.43 -23.82
CA TRP A 265 -13.26 -7.73 -23.13
C TRP A 265 -13.39 -7.56 -21.62
N VAL A 266 -12.77 -8.46 -20.87
CA VAL A 266 -12.37 -8.28 -19.48
C VAL A 266 -10.89 -7.98 -19.44
N TYR A 267 -10.51 -6.80 -18.94
CA TYR A 267 -9.13 -6.41 -18.70
C TYR A 267 -8.75 -6.76 -17.27
N VAL A 268 -7.53 -7.26 -17.10
CA VAL A 268 -6.96 -7.59 -15.79
C VAL A 268 -5.57 -6.95 -15.67
N ALA A 269 -5.38 -6.21 -14.59
CA ALA A 269 -4.08 -5.65 -14.25
C ALA A 269 -3.32 -6.62 -13.35
N ASN A 270 -2.24 -7.16 -13.87
CA ASN A 270 -1.24 -7.92 -13.15
C ASN A 270 -0.25 -7.01 -12.42
N ASN A 271 0.67 -7.58 -11.65
CA ASN A 271 1.71 -6.82 -10.95
C ASN A 271 2.55 -5.93 -11.88
N ASN A 272 2.88 -6.37 -13.09
CA ASN A 272 3.69 -5.58 -14.03
C ASN A 272 3.22 -5.61 -15.49
N SER A 273 2.00 -6.04 -15.74
CA SER A 273 1.42 -6.09 -17.08
C SER A 273 -0.09 -5.86 -17.05
N ILE A 274 -0.66 -5.48 -18.21
CA ILE A 274 -2.10 -5.50 -18.42
C ILE A 274 -2.40 -6.57 -19.45
N VAL A 275 -3.35 -7.44 -19.12
CA VAL A 275 -3.87 -8.48 -20.03
C VAL A 275 -5.37 -8.32 -20.21
N ARG A 276 -5.94 -8.94 -21.24
CA ARG A 276 -7.38 -8.98 -21.46
C ARG A 276 -7.83 -10.36 -21.94
N PHE A 277 -9.08 -10.68 -21.70
CA PHE A 277 -9.73 -11.89 -22.17
C PHE A 277 -10.93 -11.54 -23.03
N PRO A 278 -11.18 -12.25 -24.15
CA PRO A 278 -12.46 -12.17 -24.85
C PRO A 278 -13.61 -12.48 -23.89
N TYR A 279 -14.64 -11.65 -23.91
CA TYR A 279 -15.76 -11.74 -22.95
C TYR A 279 -17.11 -11.52 -23.64
N GLN A 280 -18.09 -12.28 -23.21
CA GLN A 280 -19.49 -12.06 -23.48
C GLN A 280 -20.26 -12.07 -22.15
N ALA A 281 -21.28 -11.22 -22.03
CA ALA A 281 -22.08 -11.13 -20.82
C ALA A 281 -22.64 -12.52 -20.43
N GLY A 282 -22.34 -12.94 -19.19
CA GLY A 282 -22.70 -14.25 -18.66
C GLY A 282 -21.59 -15.32 -18.71
N ASP A 283 -20.41 -15.00 -19.23
CA ASP A 283 -19.28 -15.92 -19.18
C ASP A 283 -18.79 -16.08 -17.74
N LEU A 284 -18.78 -17.32 -17.26
CA LEU A 284 -18.22 -17.70 -15.96
C LEU A 284 -16.79 -18.23 -16.06
N LYS A 285 -16.29 -18.47 -17.28
CA LYS A 285 -14.92 -18.93 -17.59
C LYS A 285 -14.40 -18.16 -18.79
N ALA A 286 -13.10 -17.88 -18.78
CA ALA A 286 -12.44 -17.26 -19.91
C ALA A 286 -12.59 -18.12 -21.18
N ARG A 287 -12.92 -17.50 -22.30
CA ARG A 287 -13.16 -18.17 -23.58
C ARG A 287 -11.88 -18.56 -24.29
N ALA A 288 -10.80 -17.86 -23.99
CA ALA A 288 -9.48 -18.05 -24.58
C ALA A 288 -8.38 -17.66 -23.59
N ALA A 289 -7.14 -17.93 -23.94
CA ALA A 289 -5.98 -17.44 -23.20
C ALA A 289 -5.95 -15.90 -23.16
N ALA A 290 -5.27 -15.35 -22.15
CA ALA A 290 -5.09 -13.90 -22.03
C ALA A 290 -4.30 -13.33 -23.20
N GLU A 291 -4.74 -12.18 -23.73
CA GLU A 291 -3.98 -11.34 -24.65
C GLU A 291 -3.22 -10.28 -23.85
N VAL A 292 -1.93 -10.08 -24.15
CA VAL A 292 -1.14 -9.03 -23.52
C VAL A 292 -1.44 -7.69 -24.19
N VAL A 293 -1.89 -6.71 -23.39
CA VAL A 293 -2.18 -5.34 -23.86
C VAL A 293 -0.99 -4.43 -23.53
N VAL A 294 -0.51 -4.46 -22.29
CA VAL A 294 0.71 -3.72 -21.87
C VAL A 294 1.67 -4.73 -21.27
N PRO A 295 2.80 -5.02 -21.94
CA PRO A 295 3.70 -6.09 -21.49
C PRO A 295 4.51 -5.73 -20.24
N LYS A 296 4.73 -4.44 -19.98
CA LYS A 296 5.56 -3.97 -18.87
C LYS A 296 5.13 -2.58 -18.42
N LEU A 297 4.90 -2.40 -17.11
CA LEU A 297 4.50 -1.13 -16.51
C LEU A 297 5.68 -0.37 -15.89
N SER A 298 6.62 -1.09 -15.28
CA SER A 298 7.80 -0.51 -14.60
C SER A 298 9.00 -1.44 -14.71
N GLU A 299 10.19 -0.88 -14.50
CA GLU A 299 11.45 -1.64 -14.56
C GLU A 299 11.58 -2.65 -13.41
N THR A 300 11.00 -2.33 -12.26
CA THR A 300 11.06 -3.17 -11.06
C THR A 300 9.68 -3.65 -10.65
N THR A 301 9.60 -4.83 -10.03
CA THR A 301 8.36 -5.43 -9.51
C THR A 301 8.29 -5.40 -7.98
N ASN A 302 9.31 -4.85 -7.32
CA ASN A 302 9.40 -4.73 -5.86
C ASN A 302 8.40 -3.71 -5.29
N GLY A 303 8.22 -3.71 -3.98
CA GLY A 303 7.36 -2.76 -3.29
C GLY A 303 5.86 -3.00 -3.53
N HIS A 304 5.12 -1.94 -3.81
CA HIS A 304 3.67 -2.03 -4.01
C HIS A 304 3.33 -2.77 -5.30
N SER A 305 2.52 -3.81 -5.18
CA SER A 305 2.18 -4.73 -6.28
C SER A 305 0.76 -4.58 -6.82
N THR A 306 -0.11 -3.84 -6.13
CA THR A 306 -1.47 -3.60 -6.62
C THR A 306 -1.45 -2.67 -7.83
N ARG A 307 -2.25 -3.00 -8.82
CA ARG A 307 -2.48 -2.20 -10.02
C ARG A 307 -3.97 -2.17 -10.28
N ASP A 308 -4.60 -1.01 -10.29
CA ASP A 308 -5.96 -0.90 -10.77
C ASP A 308 -5.99 -0.21 -12.13
N ILE A 309 -7.07 -0.43 -12.87
CA ILE A 309 -7.28 0.12 -14.21
C ILE A 309 -8.70 0.66 -14.33
N ALA A 310 -8.81 1.79 -15.03
CA ALA A 310 -10.10 2.38 -15.37
C ALA A 310 -10.05 2.96 -16.78
N PHE A 311 -11.19 2.98 -17.47
CA PHE A 311 -11.32 3.68 -18.75
C PHE A 311 -11.99 5.03 -18.55
N SER A 312 -11.58 6.04 -19.33
CA SER A 312 -12.32 7.31 -19.44
C SER A 312 -13.75 7.07 -19.92
N LEU A 313 -14.69 7.98 -19.62
CA LEU A 313 -16.08 7.83 -20.04
C LEU A 313 -16.27 7.72 -21.55
N ASP A 314 -15.40 8.37 -22.34
CA ASP A 314 -15.37 8.28 -23.80
C ASP A 314 -14.71 6.99 -24.32
N GLY A 315 -14.15 6.16 -23.43
CA GLY A 315 -13.49 4.90 -23.74
C GLY A 315 -12.16 5.04 -24.48
N ARG A 316 -11.60 6.26 -24.62
CA ARG A 316 -10.39 6.50 -25.41
C ARG A 316 -9.09 6.35 -24.64
N ARG A 317 -9.15 6.45 -23.32
CA ARG A 317 -7.98 6.35 -22.42
C ARG A 317 -8.14 5.22 -21.44
N MET A 318 -7.06 4.48 -21.24
CA MET A 318 -6.90 3.56 -20.12
C MET A 318 -5.98 4.22 -19.10
N PHE A 319 -6.43 4.33 -17.85
CA PHE A 319 -5.66 4.79 -16.70
C PHE A 319 -5.18 3.58 -15.89
N ILE A 320 -3.92 3.64 -15.42
CA ILE A 320 -3.27 2.54 -14.72
C ILE A 320 -2.60 3.09 -13.46
N ALA A 321 -3.00 2.59 -12.31
CA ALA A 321 -2.37 2.92 -11.03
C ALA A 321 -1.10 2.11 -10.81
N VAL A 322 0.01 2.77 -10.50
CA VAL A 322 1.29 2.10 -10.25
C VAL A 322 1.93 2.64 -8.98
N GLY A 323 1.89 1.86 -7.91
CA GLY A 323 2.47 2.24 -6.62
C GLY A 323 3.99 2.25 -6.61
N SER A 324 4.60 2.96 -5.65
CA SER A 324 6.05 3.09 -5.47
C SER A 324 6.76 1.76 -5.24
N GLY A 325 8.04 1.71 -5.53
CA GLY A 325 8.93 0.59 -5.23
C GLY A 325 9.39 0.57 -3.78
N SER A 326 9.34 1.72 -3.11
CA SER A 326 9.87 1.94 -1.76
C SER A 326 8.90 2.75 -0.90
N ASN A 327 9.29 3.03 0.36
CA ASN A 327 8.47 3.84 1.27
C ASN A 327 8.53 5.34 0.92
N PHE A 328 9.75 5.90 0.76
CA PHE A 328 9.99 7.31 0.47
C PHE A 328 11.13 7.53 -0.54
N ALA A 329 11.38 6.59 -1.47
CA ALA A 329 12.46 6.59 -2.45
C ALA A 329 13.86 6.56 -1.80
N GLU A 330 14.05 5.69 -0.81
CA GLU A 330 15.32 5.49 -0.11
C GLU A 330 16.43 5.13 -1.09
N GLY A 331 17.55 5.82 -1.02
CA GLY A 331 18.71 5.55 -1.87
C GLY A 331 18.61 6.02 -3.31
N LEU A 332 17.63 6.88 -3.62
CA LEU A 332 17.49 7.45 -4.97
C LEU A 332 18.76 8.25 -5.34
N PRO A 333 19.41 7.95 -6.49
CA PRO A 333 20.62 8.66 -6.92
C PRO A 333 20.37 10.16 -7.09
N LYS A 334 21.32 10.99 -6.67
CA LYS A 334 21.23 12.44 -6.88
C LYS A 334 21.41 12.77 -8.35
N LYS A 335 20.65 13.75 -8.83
CA LYS A 335 20.76 14.37 -10.15
C LYS A 335 21.13 15.85 -9.99
N SER A 336 21.82 16.41 -10.97
CA SER A 336 22.03 17.86 -11.07
C SER A 336 20.71 18.57 -11.38
N ALA A 337 20.62 19.88 -11.12
CA ALA A 337 19.43 20.68 -11.41
C ALA A 337 18.98 20.59 -12.87
N ASP A 338 19.94 20.60 -13.81
CA ASP A 338 19.66 20.49 -15.25
C ASP A 338 19.12 19.10 -15.64
N GLU A 339 19.63 18.02 -15.02
CA GLU A 339 19.11 16.66 -15.21
C GLU A 339 17.71 16.53 -14.67
N VAL A 340 17.43 17.11 -13.49
CA VAL A 340 16.10 17.13 -12.89
C VAL A 340 15.12 17.91 -13.77
N ALA A 341 15.50 19.08 -14.28
CA ALA A 341 14.62 19.89 -15.13
C ALA A 341 14.26 19.15 -16.43
N ARG A 342 15.24 18.47 -17.06
CA ARG A 342 14.96 17.63 -18.23
C ARG A 342 14.06 16.45 -17.89
N TRP A 343 14.30 15.79 -16.76
CA TRP A 343 13.51 14.67 -16.30
C TRP A 343 12.05 15.06 -16.07
N ASP A 344 11.81 16.15 -15.34
CA ASP A 344 10.46 16.67 -15.08
C ASP A 344 9.73 17.06 -16.38
N ALA A 345 10.43 17.65 -17.35
CA ALA A 345 9.85 17.99 -18.64
C ALA A 345 9.40 16.76 -19.44
N GLU A 346 10.12 15.65 -19.33
CA GLU A 346 9.86 14.42 -20.06
C GLU A 346 8.86 13.51 -19.33
N HIS A 347 8.99 13.38 -18.00
CA HIS A 347 8.28 12.39 -17.20
C HIS A 347 7.23 12.98 -16.25
N GLY A 348 7.09 14.30 -16.20
CA GLY A 348 6.14 15.02 -15.34
C GLY A 348 6.79 15.57 -14.08
N LEU A 349 6.23 16.70 -13.61
CA LEU A 349 6.74 17.44 -12.46
C LEU A 349 6.90 16.51 -11.25
N GLY A 350 8.08 16.51 -10.63
CA GLY A 350 8.36 15.77 -9.40
C GLY A 350 8.41 14.25 -9.54
N ALA A 351 8.36 13.71 -10.76
CA ALA A 351 8.49 12.27 -11.00
C ALA A 351 9.82 11.75 -10.44
N ALA A 352 9.76 10.67 -9.69
CA ALA A 352 10.94 9.96 -9.24
C ALA A 352 11.59 9.20 -10.41
N TRP A 353 12.86 8.85 -10.26
CA TRP A 353 13.67 8.23 -11.31
C TRP A 353 14.30 6.91 -10.87
N ASP A 354 15.16 6.32 -11.72
CA ASP A 354 15.85 5.05 -11.45
C ASP A 354 14.84 3.92 -11.14
N PHE A 355 15.00 3.19 -10.04
CA PHE A 355 14.11 2.09 -9.64
C PHE A 355 12.65 2.51 -9.39
N GLU A 356 12.37 3.81 -9.27
CA GLU A 356 11.03 4.39 -9.17
C GLU A 356 10.48 4.89 -10.51
N PHE A 357 11.18 4.67 -11.62
CA PHE A 357 10.69 5.06 -12.94
C PHE A 357 9.33 4.40 -13.26
N HIS A 358 8.36 5.19 -13.71
CA HIS A 358 6.96 4.83 -13.91
C HIS A 358 6.21 4.40 -12.63
N ARG A 359 6.79 4.56 -11.45
CA ARG A 359 6.16 4.21 -10.17
C ARG A 359 5.70 5.45 -9.41
N ALA A 360 4.81 5.25 -8.42
CA ALA A 360 4.13 6.32 -7.69
C ALA A 360 3.39 7.28 -8.61
N ASN A 361 2.77 6.75 -9.66
CA ASN A 361 2.15 7.51 -10.74
C ASN A 361 0.80 6.91 -11.14
N ILE A 362 -0.03 7.72 -11.76
CA ILE A 362 -1.05 7.23 -12.68
C ILE A 362 -0.47 7.30 -14.09
N LEU A 363 -0.43 6.18 -14.77
CA LEU A 363 -0.04 6.07 -16.17
C LEU A 363 -1.29 6.05 -17.06
N THR A 364 -1.09 6.36 -18.35
CA THR A 364 -2.17 6.30 -19.35
C THR A 364 -1.66 5.83 -20.70
N THR A 365 -2.54 5.13 -21.42
CA THR A 365 -2.37 4.73 -22.82
C THR A 365 -3.75 4.61 -23.47
N ASP A 366 -3.82 4.25 -24.76
CA ASP A 366 -5.10 3.86 -25.38
C ASP A 366 -5.55 2.45 -24.93
N PRO A 367 -6.82 2.09 -25.10
CA PRO A 367 -7.33 0.79 -24.64
C PRO A 367 -6.62 -0.42 -25.24
N GLU A 368 -6.07 -0.31 -26.43
CA GLU A 368 -5.35 -1.38 -27.12
C GLU A 368 -3.86 -1.47 -26.75
N GLY A 369 -3.37 -0.52 -25.93
CA GLY A 369 -1.95 -0.44 -25.56
C GLY A 369 -1.00 -0.12 -26.72
N ARG A 370 -1.50 0.44 -27.81
CA ARG A 370 -0.70 0.78 -29.01
C ARG A 370 0.10 2.07 -28.84
N GLN A 371 -0.41 2.98 -28.02
CA GLN A 371 0.29 4.21 -27.68
C GLN A 371 1.31 3.94 -26.56
N PRO A 372 2.47 4.62 -26.58
CA PRO A 372 3.41 4.54 -25.46
C PRO A 372 2.73 4.90 -24.13
N LEU A 373 3.14 4.23 -23.06
CA LEU A 373 2.76 4.63 -21.71
C LEU A 373 3.23 6.07 -21.44
N LYS A 374 2.31 6.91 -20.96
CA LYS A 374 2.60 8.27 -20.54
C LYS A 374 2.22 8.44 -19.08
N VAL A 375 2.95 9.29 -18.38
CA VAL A 375 2.60 9.70 -17.02
C VAL A 375 1.42 10.67 -17.10
N PHE A 376 0.31 10.32 -16.47
CA PHE A 376 -0.88 11.17 -16.36
C PHE A 376 -0.77 12.12 -15.15
N ALA A 377 -0.32 11.59 -14.00
CA ALA A 377 -0.05 12.35 -12.78
C ALA A 377 1.07 11.69 -11.97
N THR A 378 1.82 12.50 -11.23
CA THR A 378 3.01 12.09 -10.48
C THR A 378 2.83 12.23 -8.98
N GLY A 379 3.72 11.59 -8.21
CA GLY A 379 3.82 11.82 -6.77
C GLY A 379 2.69 11.24 -5.95
N ILE A 380 2.02 10.22 -6.45
CA ILE A 380 0.96 9.47 -5.76
C ILE A 380 1.58 8.16 -5.26
N ARG A 381 2.01 8.11 -3.99
CA ARG A 381 2.85 7.03 -3.47
C ARG A 381 2.36 5.62 -3.81
N ASN A 382 1.16 5.28 -3.38
CA ASN A 382 0.55 3.99 -3.68
C ASN A 382 -0.91 4.18 -4.06
N PRO A 383 -1.19 4.60 -5.30
CA PRO A 383 -2.56 4.61 -5.80
C PRO A 383 -3.05 3.17 -5.92
N VAL A 384 -4.18 2.85 -5.29
CA VAL A 384 -4.69 1.47 -5.24
C VAL A 384 -5.98 1.34 -6.03
N GLY A 385 -7.06 1.97 -5.58
CA GLY A 385 -8.35 1.93 -6.27
C GLY A 385 -8.48 3.07 -7.29
N LEU A 386 -8.98 2.77 -8.47
CA LEU A 386 -9.36 3.74 -9.49
C LEU A 386 -10.86 3.72 -9.75
N ALA A 387 -11.47 4.89 -9.84
CA ALA A 387 -12.84 5.04 -10.31
C ALA A 387 -12.98 6.33 -11.12
N VAL A 388 -13.78 6.29 -12.19
CA VAL A 388 -14.17 7.49 -12.92
C VAL A 388 -15.53 7.95 -12.39
N ASN A 389 -15.61 9.21 -11.97
CA ASN A 389 -16.87 9.78 -11.50
C ASN A 389 -17.88 9.79 -12.66
N PRO A 390 -19.03 9.10 -12.53
CA PRO A 390 -19.98 8.97 -13.63
C PRO A 390 -20.70 10.29 -13.98
N ILE A 391 -20.63 11.29 -13.10
CA ILE A 391 -21.27 12.60 -13.28
C ILE A 391 -20.31 13.60 -13.96
N THR A 392 -19.05 13.66 -13.46
CA THR A 392 -18.09 14.68 -13.90
C THR A 392 -17.05 14.15 -14.91
N GLY A 393 -16.88 12.84 -14.99
CA GLY A 393 -15.81 12.21 -15.79
C GLY A 393 -14.43 12.27 -15.16
N ASP A 394 -14.27 12.85 -13.97
CA ASP A 394 -13.00 12.94 -13.27
C ASP A 394 -12.52 11.55 -12.84
N LEU A 395 -11.24 11.29 -13.06
CA LEU A 395 -10.57 10.13 -12.48
C LEU A 395 -10.33 10.35 -10.99
N TRP A 396 -10.62 9.35 -10.16
CA TRP A 396 -10.33 9.33 -8.74
C TRP A 396 -9.43 8.16 -8.37
N THR A 397 -8.65 8.35 -7.31
CA THR A 397 -7.83 7.29 -6.70
C THR A 397 -7.90 7.35 -5.18
N SER A 398 -7.79 6.16 -4.57
CA SER A 398 -7.38 6.02 -3.17
C SER A 398 -5.87 5.87 -3.09
N THR A 399 -5.27 6.39 -2.03
CA THR A 399 -3.80 6.37 -1.89
C THR A 399 -3.40 6.04 -0.47
N ASN A 400 -2.42 5.11 -0.35
CA ASN A 400 -1.73 4.87 0.90
C ASN A 400 -0.44 5.66 0.92
N GLU A 401 -0.30 6.54 1.89
CA GLU A 401 0.86 7.38 2.07
C GLU A 401 2.00 6.67 2.82
N ARG A 402 3.11 7.39 3.00
CA ARG A 402 4.36 6.87 3.55
C ARG A 402 4.30 6.65 5.05
N ASP A 403 5.10 5.71 5.50
CA ASP A 403 5.24 5.33 6.91
C ASP A 403 6.47 5.97 7.54
N GLY A 404 6.55 5.94 8.87
CA GLY A 404 7.76 6.29 9.61
C GLY A 404 7.86 7.75 10.03
N LEU A 405 6.81 8.57 9.89
CA LEU A 405 6.79 9.97 10.34
C LEU A 405 5.98 10.18 11.64
N GLY A 406 5.52 9.11 12.26
CA GLY A 406 4.68 9.10 13.45
C GLY A 406 3.27 8.59 13.16
N ASP A 407 2.47 8.46 14.22
CA ASP A 407 1.13 7.84 14.16
C ASP A 407 0.12 8.64 13.29
N ASP A 408 0.26 9.96 13.21
CA ASP A 408 -0.68 10.84 12.53
C ASP A 408 -0.16 11.42 11.20
N LEU A 409 0.99 10.90 10.70
CA LEU A 409 1.60 11.29 9.43
C LEU A 409 2.05 10.06 8.61
N VAL A 410 1.83 10.07 7.32
CA VAL A 410 1.12 11.07 6.48
C VAL A 410 -0.33 10.60 6.31
N PRO A 411 -1.33 11.50 6.27
CA PRO A 411 -2.71 11.10 5.97
C PRO A 411 -2.80 10.35 4.65
N ASP A 412 -3.49 9.20 4.67
CA ASP A 412 -3.98 8.58 3.44
C ASP A 412 -5.03 9.50 2.80
N TYR A 413 -5.44 9.24 1.58
CA TYR A 413 -6.44 10.10 0.96
C TYR A 413 -7.21 9.43 -0.18
N VAL A 414 -8.34 10.02 -0.54
CA VAL A 414 -8.98 9.87 -1.85
C VAL A 414 -9.03 11.22 -2.55
N THR A 415 -8.80 11.25 -3.86
CA THR A 415 -8.70 12.50 -4.60
C THR A 415 -9.04 12.34 -6.08
N ARG A 416 -9.50 13.43 -6.68
CA ARG A 416 -9.50 13.57 -8.13
C ARG A 416 -8.06 13.60 -8.63
N VAL A 417 -7.80 12.86 -9.69
CA VAL A 417 -6.48 12.86 -10.33
C VAL A 417 -6.51 13.82 -11.52
N LYS A 418 -5.81 14.94 -11.38
CA LYS A 418 -5.71 15.96 -12.44
C LYS A 418 -4.53 15.64 -13.36
N GLU A 419 -4.74 15.78 -14.65
CA GLU A 419 -3.69 15.56 -15.66
C GLU A 419 -2.51 16.50 -15.39
N ARG A 420 -1.29 15.96 -15.43
CA ARG A 420 -0.02 16.64 -15.15
C ARG A 420 0.14 17.18 -13.71
N ALA A 421 -0.74 16.84 -12.79
CA ALA A 421 -0.59 17.24 -11.40
C ALA A 421 0.48 16.40 -10.70
N PHE A 422 1.13 17.03 -9.72
CA PHE A 422 2.08 16.43 -8.80
C PHE A 422 1.47 16.37 -7.40
N TYR A 423 1.43 15.19 -6.76
CA TYR A 423 0.79 14.99 -5.45
C TYR A 423 1.79 14.89 -4.29
N GLY A 424 3.08 15.08 -4.55
CA GLY A 424 4.09 15.33 -3.54
C GLY A 424 5.13 14.23 -3.38
N TRP A 425 4.75 12.95 -3.39
CA TRP A 425 5.72 11.86 -3.17
C TRP A 425 6.85 11.86 -4.24
N PRO A 426 8.12 11.61 -3.88
CA PRO A 426 8.63 11.37 -2.54
C PRO A 426 9.02 12.65 -1.78
N TRP A 427 8.98 13.81 -2.40
CA TRP A 427 9.61 15.06 -1.97
C TRP A 427 8.78 15.87 -0.97
N TYR A 428 7.47 15.87 -1.15
CA TYR A 428 6.49 16.64 -0.37
C TYR A 428 5.29 15.76 -0.01
N TYR A 429 4.41 16.25 0.85
CA TYR A 429 3.10 15.67 1.14
C TYR A 429 2.09 16.76 1.51
N MET A 430 0.81 16.47 1.32
CA MET A 430 -0.31 17.35 1.64
C MET A 430 -0.10 18.80 1.17
N GLY A 431 0.45 18.96 -0.04
CA GLY A 431 0.64 20.25 -0.71
C GLY A 431 1.93 20.98 -0.35
N LYS A 432 2.18 21.26 0.92
CA LYS A 432 3.25 22.19 1.33
C LYS A 432 4.34 21.58 2.21
N PHE A 433 4.11 20.41 2.81
CA PHE A 433 5.04 19.85 3.76
C PHE A 433 6.16 19.11 3.03
N GLU A 434 7.40 19.48 3.31
CA GLU A 434 8.56 18.78 2.78
C GLU A 434 8.76 17.44 3.50
N GLU A 435 9.14 16.41 2.75
CA GLU A 435 9.55 15.12 3.33
C GLU A 435 10.89 15.29 4.06
N PRO A 436 10.95 15.15 5.40
CA PRO A 436 12.14 15.51 6.16
C PRO A 436 13.37 14.64 5.82
N ARG A 437 13.16 13.41 5.32
CA ARG A 437 14.25 12.50 4.91
C ARG A 437 14.83 12.89 3.54
N HIS A 438 14.17 13.80 2.82
CA HIS A 438 14.62 14.42 1.57
C HIS A 438 14.77 15.93 1.68
N ALA A 439 14.88 16.48 2.89
CA ALA A 439 14.95 17.92 3.11
C ALA A 439 16.03 18.59 2.25
N GLY A 440 15.63 19.66 1.55
CA GLY A 440 16.52 20.41 0.66
C GLY A 440 16.87 19.73 -0.66
N PHE A 441 16.31 18.55 -0.96
CA PHE A 441 16.64 17.82 -2.19
C PHE A 441 15.95 18.42 -3.42
N ARG A 442 14.68 18.84 -3.28
CA ARG A 442 13.86 19.43 -4.37
C ARG A 442 13.16 20.72 -3.91
N PRO A 443 13.94 21.77 -3.52
CA PRO A 443 13.36 23.03 -3.07
C PRO A 443 12.54 23.74 -4.16
N ASP A 444 12.80 23.44 -5.42
CA ASP A 444 12.05 23.93 -6.58
C ASP A 444 10.58 23.46 -6.60
N LEU A 445 10.22 22.40 -5.86
CA LEU A 445 8.85 21.88 -5.76
C LEU A 445 8.03 22.46 -4.61
N ALA A 446 8.63 23.34 -3.80
CA ALA A 446 7.92 23.98 -2.68
C ALA A 446 6.62 24.65 -3.15
N GLY A 447 5.48 24.29 -2.55
CA GLY A 447 4.16 24.80 -2.90
C GLY A 447 3.59 24.33 -4.25
N LYS A 448 4.26 23.40 -4.96
CA LYS A 448 3.77 22.88 -6.24
C LYS A 448 3.00 21.57 -6.12
N ALA A 449 3.06 20.89 -4.97
CA ALA A 449 2.29 19.68 -4.79
C ALA A 449 0.80 20.00 -4.62
N THR A 450 -0.04 19.16 -5.24
CA THR A 450 -1.50 19.26 -5.14
C THR A 450 -1.95 18.75 -3.77
N VAL A 451 -2.81 19.51 -3.08
CA VAL A 451 -3.47 19.04 -1.87
C VAL A 451 -4.58 18.06 -2.27
N PRO A 452 -4.61 16.84 -1.71
CA PRO A 452 -5.68 15.88 -1.97
C PRO A 452 -7.06 16.39 -1.52
N ASP A 453 -8.12 15.98 -2.22
CA ASP A 453 -9.49 16.45 -1.97
C ASP A 453 -10.06 16.01 -0.61
N VAL A 454 -9.81 14.75 -0.22
CA VAL A 454 -10.33 14.16 1.03
C VAL A 454 -9.20 13.40 1.72
N PRO A 455 -8.43 14.08 2.56
CA PRO A 455 -7.47 13.42 3.43
C PRO A 455 -8.21 12.51 4.42
N LEU A 456 -7.67 11.30 4.60
CA LEU A 456 -8.14 10.29 5.55
C LEU A 456 -7.17 10.20 6.73
N GLN A 457 -7.59 9.58 7.81
CA GLN A 457 -6.70 9.31 8.93
C GLN A 457 -5.45 8.56 8.45
N ALA A 458 -4.28 8.99 8.93
CA ALA A 458 -3.00 8.37 8.57
C ALA A 458 -3.00 6.86 8.84
N HIS A 459 -2.38 6.11 7.94
CA HIS A 459 -2.23 4.66 8.02
C HIS A 459 -3.54 3.85 7.93
N SER A 460 -4.65 4.45 7.49
CA SER A 460 -5.93 3.74 7.32
C SER A 460 -5.89 2.68 6.22
N ALA A 461 -4.93 2.74 5.32
CA ALA A 461 -4.74 1.86 4.16
C ALA A 461 -5.97 1.85 3.23
N ALA A 462 -6.26 2.99 2.61
CA ALA A 462 -7.36 3.15 1.66
C ALA A 462 -7.11 2.32 0.39
N LEU A 463 -8.05 1.42 0.03
CA LEU A 463 -7.91 0.48 -1.08
C LEU A 463 -9.00 0.68 -2.14
N GLY A 464 -9.96 -0.25 -2.26
CA GLY A 464 -11.01 -0.20 -3.28
C GLY A 464 -11.94 0.99 -3.09
N ILE A 465 -12.35 1.58 -4.20
CA ILE A 465 -13.30 2.72 -4.23
C ILE A 465 -14.41 2.49 -5.26
N VAL A 466 -15.59 3.00 -4.97
CA VAL A 466 -16.73 2.98 -5.91
C VAL A 466 -17.63 4.18 -5.69
N PHE A 467 -18.02 4.86 -6.77
CA PHE A 467 -19.10 5.85 -6.71
C PHE A 467 -20.45 5.13 -6.59
N TYR A 468 -21.29 5.63 -5.69
CA TYR A 468 -22.65 5.09 -5.57
C TYR A 468 -23.54 5.74 -6.63
N PRO A 469 -24.02 5.00 -7.64
CA PRO A 469 -24.82 5.57 -8.73
C PRO A 469 -26.23 5.89 -8.26
N ALA A 470 -26.92 6.78 -8.97
CA ALA A 470 -28.36 6.82 -8.96
C ALA A 470 -28.87 5.59 -9.72
N SER A 471 -29.37 4.59 -9.01
CA SER A 471 -29.82 3.31 -9.57
C SER A 471 -31.24 2.97 -9.11
N SER A 472 -31.83 1.92 -9.68
CA SER A 472 -33.09 1.37 -9.27
C SER A 472 -32.92 -0.08 -8.81
N GLY A 473 -33.74 -0.54 -7.87
CA GLY A 473 -33.70 -1.90 -7.36
C GLY A 473 -34.02 -1.98 -5.87
N ALA A 474 -34.19 -3.18 -5.35
CA ALA A 474 -34.57 -3.42 -3.96
C ALA A 474 -33.47 -3.07 -2.94
N GLY A 475 -32.20 -3.02 -3.38
CA GLY A 475 -31.04 -2.70 -2.55
C GLY A 475 -30.58 -1.26 -2.65
N VAL A 476 -31.30 -0.38 -3.36
CA VAL A 476 -30.88 1.00 -3.62
C VAL A 476 -30.90 1.83 -2.35
N PHE A 477 -29.78 2.50 -2.09
CA PHE A 477 -29.63 3.41 -0.95
C PHE A 477 -30.45 4.69 -1.14
N PRO A 478 -30.83 5.37 -0.04
CA PRO A 478 -31.48 6.67 -0.10
C PRO A 478 -30.71 7.67 -0.98
N ALA A 479 -31.45 8.60 -1.59
CA ALA A 479 -30.90 9.58 -2.56
C ALA A 479 -29.72 10.40 -2.02
N GLU A 480 -29.64 10.60 -0.71
CA GLU A 480 -28.51 11.31 -0.06
C GLU A 480 -27.14 10.62 -0.20
N PHE A 481 -27.13 9.35 -0.62
CA PHE A 481 -25.90 8.59 -0.89
C PHE A 481 -25.49 8.63 -2.36
N HIS A 482 -26.39 9.08 -3.24
CA HIS A 482 -26.12 9.07 -4.67
C HIS A 482 -25.04 10.06 -5.06
N GLY A 483 -24.04 9.59 -5.79
CA GLY A 483 -22.87 10.36 -6.22
C GLY A 483 -21.72 10.38 -5.20
N ASP A 484 -21.90 9.87 -3.98
CA ASP A 484 -20.84 9.76 -3.00
C ASP A 484 -19.89 8.60 -3.31
N LEU A 485 -18.66 8.68 -2.77
CA LEU A 485 -17.60 7.70 -2.96
C LEU A 485 -17.50 6.79 -1.72
N PHE A 486 -17.68 5.49 -1.89
CA PHE A 486 -17.39 4.49 -0.86
C PHE A 486 -15.95 4.02 -0.98
N VAL A 487 -15.29 3.86 0.17
CA VAL A 487 -13.86 3.54 0.27
C VAL A 487 -13.66 2.42 1.30
N ALA A 488 -12.99 1.34 0.90
CA ALA A 488 -12.56 0.31 1.83
C ALA A 488 -11.23 0.71 2.49
N LEU A 489 -11.19 0.70 3.81
CA LEU A 489 -10.01 0.94 4.63
C LEU A 489 -9.53 -0.39 5.21
N HIS A 490 -8.37 -0.87 4.75
CA HIS A 490 -7.84 -2.19 5.12
C HIS A 490 -7.34 -2.25 6.56
N GLY A 491 -6.91 -1.11 7.10
CA GLY A 491 -6.49 -0.94 8.47
C GLY A 491 -5.01 -0.77 8.69
N SER A 492 -4.68 -0.12 9.80
CA SER A 492 -3.34 0.33 10.14
C SER A 492 -2.42 -0.80 10.63
N TRP A 493 -1.14 -0.63 10.33
CA TRP A 493 -0.06 -1.43 10.90
C TRP A 493 1.06 -0.55 11.50
N ASN A 494 1.20 0.70 11.04
CA ASN A 494 2.22 1.66 11.47
C ASN A 494 1.60 2.75 12.36
N ARG A 495 0.89 2.33 13.40
CA ARG A 495 0.20 3.20 14.35
C ARG A 495 -0.01 2.49 15.68
N ALA A 496 0.19 3.18 16.81
CA ALA A 496 -0.02 2.64 18.15
C ALA A 496 -1.49 2.27 18.38
N SER A 497 -2.39 3.19 18.11
CA SER A 497 -3.84 2.98 18.16
C SER A 497 -4.36 2.55 16.78
N ARG A 498 -5.08 1.42 16.69
CA ARG A 498 -5.62 0.93 15.41
C ARG A 498 -6.62 1.91 14.81
N THR A 499 -6.55 2.05 13.48
CA THR A 499 -7.53 2.77 12.69
C THR A 499 -7.78 2.04 11.36
N GLY A 500 -8.75 2.50 10.59
CA GLY A 500 -9.21 1.79 9.41
C GLY A 500 -10.05 0.57 9.79
N TYR A 501 -9.88 -0.58 9.11
CA TYR A 501 -10.69 -1.79 9.28
C TYR A 501 -12.18 -1.49 9.17
N LYS A 502 -12.57 -0.68 8.20
CA LYS A 502 -13.93 -0.20 7.99
C LYS A 502 -14.18 0.21 6.54
N VAL A 503 -15.41 0.41 6.17
CA VAL A 503 -15.78 1.12 4.94
C VAL A 503 -16.25 2.51 5.32
N VAL A 504 -15.78 3.51 4.59
CA VAL A 504 -16.19 4.90 4.78
C VAL A 504 -16.86 5.45 3.52
N ARG A 505 -17.66 6.49 3.71
CA ARG A 505 -18.32 7.29 2.67
C ARG A 505 -17.66 8.66 2.61
N ALA A 506 -16.94 8.97 1.54
CA ALA A 506 -16.50 10.33 1.24
C ALA A 506 -17.67 11.09 0.59
N ARG A 507 -18.05 12.21 1.20
CA ARG A 507 -19.23 12.98 0.80
C ARG A 507 -18.93 13.93 -0.36
N LEU A 508 -19.77 13.87 -1.39
CA LEU A 508 -19.68 14.75 -2.54
C LEU A 508 -21.00 15.55 -2.70
N LYS A 509 -20.88 16.79 -3.09
CA LYS A 509 -22.02 17.62 -3.47
C LYS A 509 -21.92 17.97 -4.96
N ASN A 510 -22.80 17.44 -5.78
CA ASN A 510 -22.75 17.59 -7.24
C ASN A 510 -21.39 17.18 -7.85
N GLY A 511 -20.82 16.07 -7.38
CA GLY A 511 -19.51 15.59 -7.82
C GLY A 511 -18.31 16.32 -7.21
N ILE A 512 -18.52 17.35 -6.37
CA ILE A 512 -17.47 18.11 -5.71
C ILE A 512 -17.28 17.56 -4.28
N PRO A 513 -16.06 17.15 -3.88
CA PRO A 513 -15.79 16.65 -2.54
C PRO A 513 -15.95 17.73 -1.48
N THR A 514 -16.50 17.36 -0.32
CA THR A 514 -16.67 18.27 0.82
C THR A 514 -15.43 18.35 1.72
N GLY A 515 -14.47 17.43 1.53
CA GLY A 515 -13.33 17.22 2.41
C GLY A 515 -13.64 16.40 3.66
N GLU A 516 -14.87 15.87 3.76
CA GLU A 516 -15.35 15.05 4.87
C GLU A 516 -15.60 13.62 4.45
N TYR A 517 -15.42 12.69 5.41
CA TYR A 517 -15.82 11.31 5.24
C TYR A 517 -16.54 10.78 6.48
N GLN A 518 -17.34 9.74 6.30
CA GLN A 518 -18.21 9.18 7.32
C GLN A 518 -17.98 7.68 7.44
N ASP A 519 -17.90 7.15 8.67
CA ASP A 519 -17.91 5.71 8.93
C ASP A 519 -19.21 5.08 8.43
N PHE A 520 -19.11 4.00 7.66
CA PHE A 520 -20.29 3.35 7.06
C PHE A 520 -20.44 1.88 7.47
N VAL A 521 -19.38 1.04 7.32
CA VAL A 521 -19.38 -0.33 7.84
C VAL A 521 -18.23 -0.46 8.81
N THR A 522 -18.51 -0.85 10.06
CA THR A 522 -17.52 -1.05 11.12
C THR A 522 -17.67 -2.43 11.78
N GLY A 523 -16.77 -2.81 12.70
CA GLY A 523 -16.90 -4.04 13.48
C GLY A 523 -15.95 -5.18 13.07
N PHE A 524 -14.90 -4.90 12.28
CA PHE A 524 -13.93 -5.92 11.87
C PHE A 524 -12.80 -6.16 12.90
N VAL A 525 -12.66 -5.29 13.89
CA VAL A 525 -11.62 -5.39 14.93
C VAL A 525 -12.17 -6.14 16.14
N VAL A 526 -11.40 -7.08 16.66
CA VAL A 526 -11.73 -7.85 17.87
C VAL A 526 -11.15 -7.16 19.10
N ASP A 527 -9.86 -6.81 19.03
CA ASP A 527 -9.13 -6.16 20.12
C ASP A 527 -7.90 -5.41 19.57
N ALA A 528 -7.04 -4.95 20.46
CA ALA A 528 -5.83 -4.21 20.10
C ALA A 528 -4.83 -4.99 19.24
N ARG A 529 -4.93 -6.33 19.17
CA ARG A 529 -4.04 -7.21 18.41
C ARG A 529 -4.73 -7.91 17.24
N ASN A 530 -6.01 -8.25 17.43
CA ASN A 530 -6.73 -9.16 16.59
C ASN A 530 -7.78 -8.44 15.75
N VAL A 531 -7.87 -8.83 14.50
CA VAL A 531 -8.96 -8.46 13.59
C VAL A 531 -9.50 -9.73 12.96
N TRP A 532 -10.79 -9.79 12.69
CA TRP A 532 -11.35 -10.93 11.97
C TRP A 532 -11.57 -10.63 10.48
N GLY A 533 -11.54 -9.34 10.07
CA GLY A 533 -11.70 -8.97 8.68
C GLY A 533 -10.91 -7.69 8.33
N ARG A 534 -10.55 -7.58 7.06
CA ARG A 534 -9.83 -6.44 6.51
C ARG A 534 -10.47 -6.05 5.18
N PRO A 535 -11.30 -4.99 5.13
CA PRO A 535 -11.96 -4.55 3.91
C PRO A 535 -10.97 -4.21 2.79
N VAL A 536 -11.25 -4.67 1.57
CA VAL A 536 -10.39 -4.41 0.40
C VAL A 536 -11.17 -3.82 -0.76
N GLY A 537 -12.17 -4.52 -1.28
CA GLY A 537 -12.95 -4.11 -2.43
C GLY A 537 -14.34 -3.65 -2.02
N VAL A 538 -14.85 -2.66 -2.75
CA VAL A 538 -16.24 -2.21 -2.68
C VAL A 538 -16.81 -2.18 -4.09
N ALA A 539 -18.07 -2.61 -4.25
CA ALA A 539 -18.78 -2.57 -5.52
C ALA A 539 -20.29 -2.38 -5.29
N VAL A 540 -20.97 -1.70 -6.19
CA VAL A 540 -22.43 -1.57 -6.15
C VAL A 540 -23.02 -2.62 -7.08
N ALA A 541 -23.77 -3.55 -6.51
CA ALA A 541 -24.46 -4.60 -7.25
C ALA A 541 -25.59 -4.02 -8.12
N ARG A 542 -26.07 -4.80 -9.08
CA ARG A 542 -27.11 -4.36 -10.02
C ARG A 542 -28.43 -3.98 -9.33
N ASP A 543 -28.73 -4.58 -8.18
CA ASP A 543 -29.91 -4.25 -7.38
C ASP A 543 -29.73 -3.00 -6.49
N GLY A 544 -28.55 -2.37 -6.52
CA GLY A 544 -28.17 -1.21 -5.72
C GLY A 544 -27.54 -1.52 -4.37
N SER A 545 -27.41 -2.79 -3.97
CA SER A 545 -26.71 -3.14 -2.73
C SER A 545 -25.20 -2.87 -2.83
N LEU A 546 -24.57 -2.50 -1.70
CA LEU A 546 -23.13 -2.36 -1.63
C LEU A 546 -22.51 -3.69 -1.19
N LEU A 547 -21.57 -4.20 -2.00
CA LEU A 547 -20.78 -5.39 -1.68
C LEU A 547 -19.41 -4.95 -1.16
N VAL A 548 -18.93 -5.65 -0.12
CA VAL A 548 -17.64 -5.39 0.53
C VAL A 548 -16.87 -6.70 0.64
N SER A 549 -15.70 -6.80 0.00
CA SER A 549 -14.79 -7.93 0.24
C SER A 549 -13.87 -7.67 1.43
N GLU A 550 -13.48 -8.73 2.13
CA GLU A 550 -12.43 -8.71 3.12
C GLU A 550 -11.48 -9.91 2.91
N ASP A 551 -10.17 -9.69 3.03
CA ASP A 551 -9.16 -10.68 2.68
C ASP A 551 -8.65 -11.51 3.86
N GLY A 552 -9.17 -11.27 5.06
CA GLY A 552 -8.78 -11.98 6.28
C GLY A 552 -9.41 -13.37 6.38
N ASN A 553 -10.74 -13.44 6.37
CA ASN A 553 -11.51 -14.69 6.44
C ASN A 553 -12.14 -15.11 5.09
N GLY A 554 -11.85 -14.36 4.02
CA GLY A 554 -12.29 -14.73 2.67
C GLY A 554 -13.79 -14.59 2.45
N THR A 555 -14.38 -13.46 2.93
CA THR A 555 -15.80 -13.22 2.85
C THR A 555 -16.18 -12.00 2.02
N ILE A 556 -17.40 -11.99 1.51
CA ILE A 556 -18.04 -10.83 0.90
C ILE A 556 -19.31 -10.53 1.65
N TRP A 557 -19.48 -9.28 2.03
CA TRP A 557 -20.62 -8.76 2.78
C TRP A 557 -21.50 -7.89 1.88
N ARG A 558 -22.81 -7.98 2.07
CA ARG A 558 -23.81 -7.22 1.33
C ARG A 558 -24.55 -6.28 2.27
N VAL A 559 -24.56 -4.99 1.93
CA VAL A 559 -25.29 -3.94 2.65
C VAL A 559 -26.49 -3.49 1.83
N THR A 560 -27.65 -3.42 2.45
CA THR A 560 -28.91 -2.98 1.84
C THR A 560 -29.66 -2.04 2.78
N PRO A 561 -30.58 -1.23 2.30
CA PRO A 561 -31.58 -0.61 3.18
C PRO A 561 -32.32 -1.69 3.98
N ALA A 562 -32.60 -1.42 5.24
CA ALA A 562 -33.42 -2.30 6.05
C ALA A 562 -34.87 -2.34 5.48
N ALA A 563 -35.48 -3.51 5.50
CA ALA A 563 -36.88 -3.63 5.13
C ALA A 563 -37.74 -2.64 5.95
N LYS A 564 -38.58 -1.86 5.30
CA LYS A 564 -39.55 -1.03 6.03
C LYS A 564 -40.44 -1.99 6.84
N ARG A 565 -40.42 -1.85 8.15
CA ARG A 565 -41.35 -2.56 9.04
C ARG A 565 -42.75 -2.02 8.87
#